data_f7df3f547341886c2cf1c7fc819aceab
#
_entry.id   f7df3f547341886c2cf1c7fc819aceab
#
_cell.length_a   1.000
_cell.length_b   1.000
_cell.length_c   1.000
_cell.angle_alpha   90.00
_cell.angle_beta   90.00
_cell.angle_gamma   90.00
#
_symmetry.space_group_name_H-M   'P 1'
#
loop_
_entity.id
_entity.type
_entity.pdbx_description
1 polymer ?
#
loop_
_entity_poly.entity_id
_entity_poly.type
_entity_poly.pdbx_seq_one_letter_code
_entity_poly.pdbx_strand_id
1 'polypeptide(L)'
;NRHTDKILFFKRLCILLYMCMTLFCLIMVWHGFLSCRKKIFTEASATFQDAISKEMNTRLGSIPIKTNRGTLLLSDSISYEEKERWCDQDYLSLNDPNRIFLDSLFRARLADLGMETQTAVRCKRKEKTTISYTDSLFMKKATALKPVIYRKNKNIEDNIALQAFVQIPLSFILKRADSILLFLLFYGLFVGILYGSYKWGIKKLNAVLLEKKVVETKIVEKPVVAFVRSFSKEGTLPFGLQFDKKSGILKYKNLHVTLSGQGLKL
;
A
#
# COMPACT_ATOMS: atom_id res chain seq x y z
N ASN A 1 -21.30 35.55 5.15
CA ASN A 1 -20.43 34.51 5.68
C ASN A 1 -20.89 33.07 5.35
N ARG A 2 -22.21 32.80 5.13
CA ARG A 2 -22.74 31.46 4.84
C ARG A 2 -22.16 30.77 3.59
N HIS A 3 -21.59 31.51 2.62
CA HIS A 3 -21.00 30.97 1.39
C HIS A 3 -19.51 30.62 1.55
N THR A 4 -18.77 31.44 2.30
CA THR A 4 -17.37 31.11 2.66
C THR A 4 -17.31 29.82 3.47
N ASP A 5 -18.31 29.61 4.34
CA ASP A 5 -18.40 28.38 5.13
C ASP A 5 -18.66 27.13 4.26
N LYS A 6 -19.48 27.26 3.21
CA LYS A 6 -19.71 26.17 2.24
C LYS A 6 -18.46 25.81 1.42
N ILE A 7 -17.68 26.81 0.99
CA ILE A 7 -16.42 26.56 0.29
C ILE A 7 -15.41 25.88 1.22
N LEU A 8 -15.31 26.36 2.45
CA LEU A 8 -14.42 25.77 3.47
C LEU A 8 -14.83 24.33 3.81
N PHE A 9 -16.11 24.08 3.97
CA PHE A 9 -16.67 22.75 4.18
C PHE A 9 -16.34 21.80 3.02
N PHE A 10 -16.56 22.25 1.77
CA PHE A 10 -16.24 21.45 0.58
C PHE A 10 -14.75 21.11 0.49
N LYS A 11 -13.86 22.08 0.76
CA LYS A 11 -12.42 21.84 0.84
C LYS A 11 -12.05 20.80 1.89
N ARG A 12 -12.59 20.92 3.10
CA ARG A 12 -12.34 19.97 4.19
C ARG A 12 -12.84 18.56 3.84
N LEU A 13 -14.00 18.46 3.22
CA LEU A 13 -14.56 17.19 2.78
C LEU A 13 -13.67 16.52 1.72
N CYS A 14 -13.19 17.27 0.72
CA CYS A 14 -12.27 16.74 -0.30
C CYS A 14 -10.95 16.27 0.30
N ILE A 15 -10.39 17.01 1.26
CA ILE A 15 -9.15 16.62 1.96
C ILE A 15 -9.39 15.35 2.77
N LEU A 16 -10.51 15.24 3.48
CA LEU A 16 -10.84 14.07 4.27
C LEU A 16 -11.03 12.83 3.39
N LEU A 17 -11.73 12.96 2.27
CA LEU A 17 -11.88 11.88 1.28
C LEU A 17 -10.52 11.43 0.72
N TYR A 18 -9.65 12.39 0.38
CA TYR A 18 -8.31 12.09 -0.09
C TYR A 18 -7.51 11.32 0.97
N MET A 19 -7.52 11.77 2.24
CA MET A 19 -6.83 11.09 3.34
C MET A 19 -7.36 9.67 3.58
N CYS A 20 -8.69 9.48 3.56
CA CYS A 20 -9.28 8.15 3.71
C CYS A 20 -8.87 7.22 2.56
N MET A 21 -8.88 7.70 1.32
CA MET A 21 -8.48 6.89 0.16
C MET A 21 -6.99 6.57 0.12
N THR A 22 -6.12 7.51 0.52
CA THR A 22 -4.68 7.22 0.63
C THR A 22 -4.42 6.16 1.70
N LEU A 23 -5.07 6.26 2.86
CA LEU A 23 -4.94 5.26 3.93
C LEU A 23 -5.44 3.89 3.46
N PHE A 24 -6.59 3.84 2.81
CA PHE A 24 -7.14 2.60 2.24
C PHE A 24 -6.20 1.98 1.20
N CYS A 25 -5.64 2.79 0.28
CA CYS A 25 -4.68 2.33 -0.71
C CYS A 25 -3.42 1.75 -0.05
N LEU A 26 -2.87 2.42 0.97
CA LEU A 26 -1.71 1.92 1.72
C LEU A 26 -1.98 0.57 2.39
N ILE A 27 -3.16 0.40 3.00
CA ILE A 27 -3.57 -0.87 3.61
C ILE A 27 -3.66 -1.98 2.56
N MET A 28 -4.28 -1.70 1.40
CA MET A 28 -4.44 -2.69 0.33
C MET A 28 -3.10 -3.08 -0.31
N VAL A 29 -2.21 -2.12 -0.55
CA VAL A 29 -0.84 -2.36 -1.03
C VAL A 29 -0.07 -3.22 -0.03
N TRP A 30 -0.14 -2.88 1.26
CA TRP A 30 0.51 -3.65 2.33
C TRP A 30 -0.01 -5.10 2.39
N HIS A 31 -1.33 -5.27 2.37
CA HIS A 31 -1.96 -6.58 2.37
C HIS A 31 -1.58 -7.40 1.12
N GLY A 32 -1.60 -6.77 -0.06
CA GLY A 32 -1.17 -7.39 -1.31
C GLY A 32 0.29 -7.84 -1.26
N PHE A 33 1.18 -7.01 -0.71
CA PHE A 33 2.59 -7.33 -0.53
C PHE A 33 2.79 -8.55 0.40
N LEU A 34 2.10 -8.57 1.56
CA LEU A 34 2.18 -9.68 2.50
C LEU A 34 1.64 -10.98 1.89
N SER A 35 0.53 -10.90 1.16
CA SER A 35 -0.07 -12.05 0.46
C SER A 35 0.86 -12.62 -0.60
N CYS A 36 1.44 -11.75 -1.44
CA CYS A 36 2.42 -12.15 -2.46
C CYS A 36 3.65 -12.78 -1.83
N ARG A 37 4.19 -12.16 -0.78
CA ARG A 37 5.32 -12.70 -0.02
C ARG A 37 5.00 -14.09 0.53
N LYS A 38 3.84 -14.27 1.17
CA LYS A 38 3.41 -15.58 1.69
C LYS A 38 3.33 -16.65 0.60
N LYS A 39 2.76 -16.31 -0.57
CA LYS A 39 2.66 -17.21 -1.72
C LYS A 39 4.04 -17.66 -2.20
N ILE A 40 4.98 -16.71 -2.35
CA ILE A 40 6.36 -17.02 -2.78
C ILE A 40 7.05 -17.95 -1.77
N PHE A 41 6.89 -17.71 -0.46
CA PHE A 41 7.48 -18.60 0.56
C PHE A 41 6.84 -19.99 0.55
N THR A 42 5.56 -20.10 0.26
CA THR A 42 4.88 -21.40 0.11
C THR A 42 5.42 -22.14 -1.11
N GLU A 43 5.57 -21.46 -2.25
CA GLU A 43 6.20 -22.03 -3.45
C GLU A 43 7.65 -22.47 -3.18
N ALA A 44 8.45 -21.63 -2.53
CA ALA A 44 9.82 -21.99 -2.16
C ALA A 44 9.89 -23.20 -1.24
N SER A 45 8.94 -23.33 -0.30
CA SER A 45 8.86 -24.51 0.59
C SER A 45 8.50 -25.78 -0.18
N ALA A 46 7.58 -25.70 -1.14
CA ALA A 46 7.22 -26.85 -2.00
C ALA A 46 8.42 -27.24 -2.89
N THR A 47 9.11 -26.23 -3.45
CA THR A 47 10.32 -26.44 -4.26
C THR A 47 11.45 -27.09 -3.45
N PHE A 48 11.58 -26.74 -2.17
CA PHE A 48 12.54 -27.39 -1.29
C PHE A 48 12.21 -28.86 -1.05
N GLN A 49 10.94 -29.20 -0.85
CA GLN A 49 10.49 -30.60 -0.74
C GLN A 49 10.74 -31.39 -2.04
N ASP A 50 10.50 -30.78 -3.20
CA ASP A 50 10.80 -31.38 -4.50
C ASP A 50 12.32 -31.61 -4.66
N ALA A 51 13.16 -30.65 -4.25
CA ALA A 51 14.61 -30.79 -4.29
C ALA A 51 15.09 -31.96 -3.41
N ILE A 52 14.52 -32.13 -2.20
CA ILE A 52 14.83 -33.28 -1.33
C ILE A 52 14.45 -34.58 -2.01
N SER A 53 13.24 -34.67 -2.59
CA SER A 53 12.79 -35.89 -3.29
C SER A 53 13.68 -36.20 -4.49
N LYS A 54 14.08 -35.17 -5.23
CA LYS A 54 14.99 -35.35 -6.38
C LYS A 54 16.39 -35.80 -5.94
N GLU A 55 16.92 -35.25 -4.85
CA GLU A 55 18.19 -35.70 -4.29
C GLU A 55 18.15 -37.17 -3.92
N MET A 56 17.07 -37.61 -3.21
CA MET A 56 16.86 -39.00 -2.86
C MET A 56 16.86 -39.90 -4.10
N ASN A 57 16.04 -39.54 -5.10
CA ASN A 57 15.95 -40.31 -6.36
C ASN A 57 17.28 -40.37 -7.12
N THR A 58 18.03 -39.27 -7.14
CA THR A 58 19.29 -39.19 -7.89
C THR A 58 20.42 -39.95 -7.20
N ARG A 59 20.53 -39.84 -5.88
CA ARG A 59 21.64 -40.45 -5.13
C ARG A 59 21.36 -41.86 -4.63
N LEU A 60 20.09 -42.16 -4.31
CA LEU A 60 19.70 -43.44 -3.77
C LEU A 60 19.13 -44.41 -4.82
N GLY A 61 18.55 -43.86 -5.92
CA GLY A 61 18.03 -44.66 -7.04
C GLY A 61 19.08 -45.53 -7.74
N SER A 62 20.37 -45.20 -7.58
CA SER A 62 21.52 -45.95 -8.11
C SER A 62 22.19 -46.90 -7.10
N ILE A 63 21.80 -46.82 -5.83
CA ILE A 63 22.39 -47.64 -4.77
C ILE A 63 21.32 -48.58 -4.22
N PRO A 64 21.42 -49.89 -4.41
CA PRO A 64 20.54 -50.79 -3.71
C PRO A 64 20.90 -50.73 -2.21
N ILE A 65 20.20 -49.88 -1.47
CA ILE A 65 20.31 -49.86 -0.01
C ILE A 65 19.75 -51.17 0.47
N LYS A 66 20.60 -52.18 0.68
CA LYS A 66 20.30 -53.33 1.51
C LYS A 66 20.13 -52.80 2.93
N THR A 67 18.98 -52.20 3.21
CA THR A 67 18.54 -52.08 4.60
C THR A 67 18.48 -53.46 5.16
N ASN A 68 19.32 -53.73 6.18
CA ASN A 68 19.21 -54.94 6.98
C ASN A 68 17.81 -54.90 7.60
N ARG A 69 16.83 -55.54 6.95
CA ARG A 69 15.41 -55.61 7.33
C ARG A 69 15.19 -56.45 8.60
N GLY A 70 16.30 -56.83 9.28
CA GLY A 70 16.26 -57.53 10.52
C GLY A 70 15.79 -56.64 11.67
N THR A 71 14.59 -56.93 12.16
CA THR A 71 14.05 -56.47 13.45
C THR A 71 13.83 -54.99 13.62
N LEU A 72 12.97 -54.42 12.84
CA LEU A 72 12.20 -53.24 13.25
C LEU A 72 11.14 -53.70 14.27
N LEU A 73 11.46 -53.57 15.55
CA LEU A 73 10.51 -53.86 16.63
C LEU A 73 9.23 -53.05 16.40
N LEU A 74 8.10 -53.75 16.40
CA LEU A 74 6.74 -53.28 16.15
C LEU A 74 6.19 -52.29 17.20
N SER A 75 7.01 -51.84 18.16
CA SER A 75 6.54 -51.06 19.32
C SER A 75 6.43 -49.56 19.12
N ASP A 76 6.92 -49.04 18.00
CA ASP A 76 6.90 -47.59 17.75
C ASP A 76 5.73 -47.19 16.84
N SER A 77 4.97 -46.16 17.21
CA SER A 77 3.85 -45.58 16.48
C SER A 77 4.25 -44.83 15.18
N ILE A 78 5.45 -45.08 14.67
CA ILE A 78 5.98 -44.45 13.44
C ILE A 78 5.90 -45.43 12.29
N SER A 79 5.40 -45.02 11.14
CA SER A 79 5.25 -45.86 9.95
C SER A 79 6.59 -46.36 9.41
N TYR A 80 6.56 -47.54 8.76
CA TYR A 80 7.75 -48.10 8.10
C TYR A 80 8.34 -47.11 7.08
N GLU A 81 7.49 -46.45 6.30
CA GLU A 81 7.91 -45.48 5.31
C GLU A 81 8.63 -44.26 5.92
N GLU A 82 8.21 -43.77 7.09
CA GLU A 82 8.90 -42.69 7.79
C GLU A 82 10.28 -43.11 8.26
N LYS A 83 10.41 -44.35 8.78
CA LYS A 83 11.70 -44.92 9.18
C LYS A 83 12.64 -45.09 8.00
N GLU A 84 12.13 -45.57 6.84
CA GLU A 84 12.91 -45.72 5.62
C GLU A 84 13.43 -44.34 5.13
N ARG A 85 12.56 -43.36 5.05
CA ARG A 85 12.96 -41.97 4.72
C ARG A 85 13.98 -41.39 5.72
N TRP A 86 13.88 -41.75 6.99
CA TRP A 86 14.87 -41.35 7.97
C TRP A 86 16.23 -42.01 7.69
N CYS A 87 16.27 -43.31 7.38
CA CYS A 87 17.50 -44.03 7.03
C CYS A 87 18.17 -43.40 5.78
N ASP A 88 17.37 -43.06 4.77
CA ASP A 88 17.86 -42.39 3.56
C ASP A 88 18.50 -41.07 3.88
N GLN A 89 17.83 -40.23 4.69
CA GLN A 89 18.37 -38.92 5.10
C GLN A 89 19.57 -39.06 6.03
N ASP A 90 19.63 -40.12 6.87
CA ASP A 90 20.81 -40.39 7.69
C ASP A 90 22.02 -40.71 6.81
N TYR A 91 21.84 -41.59 5.81
CA TYR A 91 22.87 -41.94 4.85
C TYR A 91 23.36 -40.71 4.06
N LEU A 92 22.43 -39.92 3.54
CA LEU A 92 22.75 -38.69 2.80
C LEU A 92 23.50 -37.68 3.66
N SER A 93 23.11 -37.52 4.92
CA SER A 93 23.76 -36.61 5.87
C SER A 93 25.16 -37.06 6.28
N LEU A 94 25.44 -38.37 6.22
CA LEU A 94 26.79 -38.90 6.44
C LEU A 94 27.72 -38.64 5.25
N ASN A 95 27.22 -38.77 4.01
CA ASN A 95 27.98 -38.62 2.78
C ASN A 95 28.13 -37.14 2.37
N ASP A 96 27.16 -36.27 2.71
CA ASP A 96 27.21 -34.84 2.48
C ASP A 96 26.78 -34.10 3.77
N PRO A 97 27.66 -33.99 4.76
CA PRO A 97 27.33 -33.40 6.05
C PRO A 97 26.83 -31.95 5.95
N ASN A 98 27.35 -31.20 5.01
CA ASN A 98 26.98 -29.81 4.78
C ASN A 98 25.80 -29.64 3.83
N ARG A 99 25.29 -30.75 3.24
CA ARG A 99 24.15 -30.74 2.30
C ARG A 99 24.33 -29.81 1.12
N ILE A 100 25.56 -29.70 0.62
CA ILE A 100 25.92 -28.79 -0.51
C ILE A 100 25.18 -29.20 -1.78
N PHE A 101 25.07 -30.51 -2.03
CA PHE A 101 24.37 -31.01 -3.21
C PHE A 101 22.85 -30.68 -3.16
N LEU A 102 22.22 -30.84 -1.99
CA LEU A 102 20.82 -30.47 -1.81
C LEU A 102 20.61 -28.96 -2.02
N ASP A 103 21.51 -28.12 -1.50
CA ASP A 103 21.45 -26.68 -1.69
C ASP A 103 21.58 -26.30 -3.16
N SER A 104 22.49 -26.94 -3.89
CA SER A 104 22.67 -26.72 -5.33
C SER A 104 21.43 -27.09 -6.14
N LEU A 105 20.79 -28.24 -5.84
CA LEU A 105 19.53 -28.67 -6.44
C LEU A 105 18.40 -27.69 -6.14
N PHE A 106 18.28 -27.27 -4.89
CA PHE A 106 17.27 -26.33 -4.47
C PHE A 106 17.42 -24.98 -5.18
N ARG A 107 18.65 -24.47 -5.28
CA ARG A 107 18.97 -23.24 -6.03
C ARG A 107 18.61 -23.35 -7.51
N ALA A 108 18.97 -24.47 -8.13
CA ALA A 108 18.63 -24.71 -9.54
C ALA A 108 17.11 -24.71 -9.76
N ARG A 109 16.35 -25.38 -8.87
CA ARG A 109 14.89 -25.40 -8.94
C ARG A 109 14.24 -24.04 -8.72
N LEU A 110 14.80 -23.23 -7.84
CA LEU A 110 14.34 -21.84 -7.67
C LEU A 110 14.63 -20.99 -8.91
N ALA A 111 15.79 -21.20 -9.55
CA ALA A 111 16.13 -20.52 -10.80
C ALA A 111 15.17 -20.91 -11.94
N ASP A 112 14.74 -22.18 -12.05
CA ASP A 112 13.72 -22.65 -12.99
C ASP A 112 12.38 -21.87 -12.83
N LEU A 113 12.08 -21.44 -11.59
CA LEU A 113 10.91 -20.59 -11.29
C LEU A 113 11.18 -19.08 -11.48
N GLY A 114 12.37 -18.72 -11.99
CA GLY A 114 12.81 -17.33 -12.16
C GLY A 114 13.25 -16.65 -10.85
N MET A 115 13.47 -17.43 -9.79
CA MET A 115 13.96 -16.94 -8.50
C MET A 115 15.48 -17.12 -8.41
N GLU A 116 16.23 -16.24 -9.03
CA GLU A 116 17.68 -16.19 -8.86
C GLU A 116 18.03 -15.61 -7.49
N THR A 117 18.35 -16.47 -6.53
CA THR A 117 18.61 -16.07 -5.15
C THR A 117 19.67 -16.94 -4.49
N GLN A 118 20.31 -16.37 -3.46
CA GLN A 118 21.18 -17.15 -2.60
C GLN A 118 20.34 -18.02 -1.65
N THR A 119 20.81 -19.23 -1.42
CA THR A 119 20.19 -20.21 -0.56
C THR A 119 21.19 -20.80 0.41
N ALA A 120 20.71 -21.39 1.49
CA ALA A 120 21.48 -22.24 2.38
C ALA A 120 20.57 -23.33 2.94
N VAL A 121 21.13 -24.51 3.18
CA VAL A 121 20.43 -25.63 3.80
C VAL A 121 21.11 -25.94 5.13
N ARG A 122 20.32 -25.95 6.19
CA ARG A 122 20.71 -26.40 7.53
C ARG A 122 20.26 -27.83 7.71
N CYS A 123 21.17 -28.70 8.12
CA CYS A 123 20.88 -30.04 8.57
C CYS A 123 21.18 -30.14 10.07
N LYS A 124 20.14 -30.46 10.84
CA LYS A 124 20.28 -30.81 12.28
C LYS A 124 20.10 -32.31 12.42
N ARG A 125 21.15 -32.99 12.89
CA ARG A 125 21.18 -34.43 13.14
C ARG A 125 21.71 -34.64 14.53
N LYS A 126 20.90 -35.15 15.46
CA LYS A 126 21.20 -35.23 16.89
C LYS A 126 21.63 -33.82 17.40
N GLU A 127 22.77 -33.75 18.07
CA GLU A 127 23.33 -32.48 18.56
C GLU A 127 24.12 -31.69 17.49
N LYS A 128 24.46 -32.34 16.37
CA LYS A 128 25.26 -31.73 15.32
C LYS A 128 24.38 -30.94 14.37
N THR A 129 24.74 -29.68 14.18
CA THR A 129 24.11 -28.79 13.18
C THR A 129 25.15 -28.42 12.16
N THR A 130 24.84 -28.62 10.89
CA THR A 130 25.68 -28.22 9.75
C THR A 130 24.89 -27.30 8.81
N ILE A 131 25.58 -26.47 8.05
CA ILE A 131 24.99 -25.52 7.11
C ILE A 131 25.80 -25.53 5.82
N SER A 132 25.12 -25.52 4.67
CA SER A 132 25.77 -25.53 3.34
C SER A 132 26.52 -24.22 3.02
N TYR A 133 26.09 -23.12 3.60
CA TYR A 133 26.65 -21.80 3.35
C TYR A 133 26.82 -21.02 4.65
N THR A 134 28.00 -20.47 4.88
CA THR A 134 28.40 -19.92 6.19
C THR A 134 28.50 -18.39 6.25
N ASP A 135 28.09 -17.66 5.20
CA ASP A 135 28.13 -16.20 5.23
C ASP A 135 27.14 -15.64 6.27
N SER A 136 27.68 -14.94 7.26
CA SER A 136 26.91 -14.35 8.36
C SER A 136 25.95 -13.25 7.89
N LEU A 137 26.31 -12.50 6.84
CA LEU A 137 25.47 -11.43 6.27
C LEU A 137 24.25 -12.02 5.56
N PHE A 138 24.44 -13.11 4.83
CA PHE A 138 23.35 -13.84 4.20
C PHE A 138 22.36 -14.34 5.26
N MET A 139 22.87 -15.04 6.29
CA MET A 139 22.02 -15.63 7.34
C MET A 139 21.19 -14.60 8.12
N LYS A 140 21.68 -13.36 8.27
CA LYS A 140 20.91 -12.28 8.90
C LYS A 140 19.72 -11.79 8.04
N LYS A 141 19.85 -11.85 6.71
CA LYS A 141 18.84 -11.36 5.77
C LYS A 141 17.92 -12.45 5.24
N ALA A 142 18.39 -13.70 5.27
CA ALA A 142 17.65 -14.85 4.77
C ALA A 142 16.45 -15.19 5.67
N THR A 143 15.36 -15.58 5.05
CA THR A 143 14.18 -16.08 5.76
C THR A 143 14.23 -17.60 5.80
N ALA A 144 14.06 -18.18 6.99
CA ALA A 144 13.97 -19.62 7.18
C ALA A 144 12.64 -20.15 6.64
N LEU A 145 12.69 -21.20 5.82
CA LEU A 145 11.51 -21.95 5.41
C LEU A 145 11.09 -22.94 6.51
N LYS A 146 9.88 -23.51 6.36
CA LYS A 146 9.41 -24.56 7.29
C LYS A 146 10.34 -25.76 7.26
N PRO A 147 10.84 -26.26 8.41
CA PRO A 147 11.71 -27.41 8.44
C PRO A 147 10.97 -28.68 8.04
N VAL A 148 11.66 -29.56 7.31
CA VAL A 148 11.23 -30.93 7.01
C VAL A 148 11.90 -31.83 8.03
N ILE A 149 11.10 -32.58 8.79
CA ILE A 149 11.57 -33.40 9.91
C ILE A 149 11.35 -34.87 9.58
N TYR A 150 12.41 -35.66 9.69
CA TYR A 150 12.40 -37.11 9.53
C TYR A 150 12.58 -37.77 10.92
N ARG A 151 11.68 -38.67 11.25
CA ARG A 151 11.63 -39.31 12.57
C ARG A 151 12.02 -40.78 12.48
N LYS A 152 12.93 -41.19 13.34
CA LYS A 152 13.30 -42.61 13.52
C LYS A 152 12.40 -43.30 14.55
N ASN A 153 12.16 -42.58 15.66
CA ASN A 153 11.40 -43.07 16.81
C ASN A 153 10.67 -41.86 17.45
N LYS A 154 10.08 -42.06 18.63
CA LYS A 154 9.44 -40.97 19.40
C LYS A 154 10.43 -39.97 20.00
N ASN A 155 11.72 -40.33 20.10
CA ASN A 155 12.72 -39.43 20.67
C ASN A 155 13.09 -38.33 19.70
N ILE A 156 12.94 -37.10 20.16
CA ILE A 156 13.21 -35.89 19.36
C ILE A 156 14.70 -35.78 19.01
N GLU A 157 15.58 -36.31 19.85
CA GLU A 157 17.04 -36.27 19.67
C GLU A 157 17.52 -37.05 18.46
N ASP A 158 16.82 -38.12 18.06
CA ASP A 158 17.15 -38.93 16.89
C ASP A 158 16.57 -38.39 15.57
N ASN A 159 15.85 -37.28 15.62
CA ASN A 159 15.25 -36.70 14.42
C ASN A 159 16.32 -35.99 13.56
N ILE A 160 16.10 -36.09 12.23
CA ILE A 160 16.86 -35.31 11.26
C ILE A 160 15.95 -34.19 10.81
N ALA A 161 16.39 -32.92 10.91
CA ALA A 161 15.67 -31.78 10.47
C ALA A 161 16.45 -31.06 9.37
N LEU A 162 15.82 -30.90 8.18
CA LEU A 162 16.35 -30.13 7.08
C LEU A 162 15.59 -28.83 7.00
N GLN A 163 16.31 -27.71 6.96
CA GLN A 163 15.70 -26.38 6.87
C GLN A 163 16.45 -25.55 5.84
N ALA A 164 15.71 -25.05 4.84
CA ALA A 164 16.28 -24.12 3.87
C ALA A 164 16.11 -22.67 4.32
N PHE A 165 17.05 -21.84 3.89
CA PHE A 165 17.07 -20.40 4.05
C PHE A 165 17.14 -19.78 2.68
N VAL A 166 16.31 -18.74 2.44
CA VAL A 166 16.18 -18.08 1.15
C VAL A 166 16.17 -16.57 1.36
N GLN A 167 16.95 -15.85 0.57
CA GLN A 167 16.90 -14.40 0.53
C GLN A 167 16.15 -13.96 -0.73
N ILE A 168 14.84 -13.70 -0.60
CA ILE A 168 14.01 -13.27 -1.74
C ILE A 168 14.19 -11.77 -1.94
N PRO A 169 14.69 -11.32 -3.11
CA PRO A 169 14.87 -9.90 -3.40
C PRO A 169 13.50 -9.21 -3.54
N LEU A 170 13.43 -7.97 -3.05
CA LEU A 170 12.21 -7.16 -3.10
C LEU A 170 11.69 -6.97 -4.54
N SER A 171 12.62 -6.81 -5.49
CA SER A 171 12.32 -6.69 -6.92
C SER A 171 11.52 -7.87 -7.46
N PHE A 172 11.79 -9.09 -6.98
CA PHE A 172 11.07 -10.29 -7.38
C PHE A 172 9.63 -10.29 -6.83
N ILE A 173 9.45 -9.86 -5.58
CA ILE A 173 8.12 -9.75 -4.97
C ILE A 173 7.28 -8.72 -5.74
N LEU A 174 7.88 -7.58 -6.09
CA LEU A 174 7.19 -6.52 -6.84
C LEU A 174 6.83 -6.94 -8.26
N LYS A 175 7.69 -7.70 -8.96
CA LYS A 175 7.41 -8.22 -10.30
C LYS A 175 6.21 -9.17 -10.33
N ARG A 176 5.96 -9.92 -9.26
CA ARG A 176 4.82 -10.85 -9.13
C ARG A 176 3.59 -10.24 -8.47
N ALA A 177 3.65 -8.97 -8.12
CA ALA A 177 2.58 -8.28 -7.40
C ALA A 177 1.67 -7.48 -8.35
N ASP A 178 1.14 -8.12 -9.40
CA ASP A 178 0.26 -7.49 -10.40
C ASP A 178 -0.93 -6.77 -9.77
N SER A 179 -1.46 -7.31 -8.67
CA SER A 179 -2.54 -6.68 -7.91
C SER A 179 -2.14 -5.32 -7.32
N ILE A 180 -0.89 -5.15 -6.91
CA ILE A 180 -0.39 -3.86 -6.37
C ILE A 180 -0.38 -2.80 -7.47
N LEU A 181 0.07 -3.16 -8.67
CA LEU A 181 0.11 -2.26 -9.82
C LEU A 181 -1.29 -1.82 -10.22
N LEU A 182 -2.25 -2.75 -10.23
CA LEU A 182 -3.66 -2.47 -10.48
C LEU A 182 -4.23 -1.49 -9.44
N PHE A 183 -3.97 -1.70 -8.15
CA PHE A 183 -4.41 -0.80 -7.09
C PHE A 183 -3.82 0.60 -7.22
N LEU A 184 -2.53 0.72 -7.58
CA LEU A 184 -1.89 2.02 -7.81
C LEU A 184 -2.50 2.76 -9.00
N LEU A 185 -2.86 2.03 -10.06
CA LEU A 185 -3.52 2.59 -11.23
C LEU A 185 -4.91 3.13 -10.87
N PHE A 186 -5.73 2.34 -10.16
CA PHE A 186 -7.04 2.80 -9.66
C PHE A 186 -6.93 3.99 -8.72
N TYR A 187 -5.93 4.00 -7.85
CA TYR A 187 -5.68 5.13 -6.97
C TYR A 187 -5.33 6.40 -7.75
N GLY A 188 -4.45 6.31 -8.75
CA GLY A 188 -4.09 7.44 -9.62
C GLY A 188 -5.31 8.00 -10.36
N LEU A 189 -6.17 7.13 -10.91
CA LEU A 189 -7.41 7.51 -11.59
C LEU A 189 -8.38 8.22 -10.63
N PHE A 190 -8.53 7.69 -9.42
CA PHE A 190 -9.39 8.28 -8.40
C PHE A 190 -8.90 9.67 -7.95
N VAL A 191 -7.60 9.83 -7.73
CA VAL A 191 -6.99 11.13 -7.40
C VAL A 191 -7.21 12.13 -8.53
N GLY A 192 -7.08 11.70 -9.79
CA GLY A 192 -7.36 12.51 -10.97
C GLY A 192 -8.82 13.01 -11.01
N ILE A 193 -9.78 12.12 -10.74
CA ILE A 193 -11.22 12.45 -10.68
C ILE A 193 -11.49 13.43 -9.54
N LEU A 194 -10.94 13.19 -8.34
CA LEU A 194 -11.10 14.08 -7.19
C LEU A 194 -10.54 15.47 -7.48
N TYR A 195 -9.35 15.56 -8.08
CA TYR A 195 -8.75 16.83 -8.44
C TYR A 195 -9.57 17.58 -9.47
N GLY A 196 -10.05 16.90 -10.50
CA GLY A 196 -10.93 17.47 -11.52
C GLY A 196 -12.24 17.99 -10.92
N SER A 197 -12.89 17.20 -10.07
CA SER A 197 -14.12 17.54 -9.36
C SER A 197 -13.92 18.75 -8.42
N TYR A 198 -12.79 18.78 -7.71
CA TYR A 198 -12.41 19.88 -6.84
C TYR A 198 -12.25 21.18 -7.65
N LYS A 199 -11.49 21.15 -8.75
CA LYS A 199 -11.27 22.31 -9.61
C LYS A 199 -12.57 22.82 -10.25
N TRP A 200 -13.41 21.90 -10.73
CA TRP A 200 -14.71 22.23 -11.31
C TRP A 200 -15.68 22.81 -10.27
N GLY A 201 -15.73 22.19 -9.08
CA GLY A 201 -16.57 22.65 -7.98
C GLY A 201 -16.23 24.06 -7.50
N ILE A 202 -14.92 24.38 -7.35
CA ILE A 202 -14.49 25.74 -7.00
C ILE A 202 -14.83 26.73 -8.11
N LYS A 203 -14.61 26.37 -9.39
CA LYS A 203 -14.95 27.25 -10.52
C LYS A 203 -16.44 27.59 -10.53
N LYS A 204 -17.30 26.60 -10.33
CA LYS A 204 -18.78 26.79 -10.27
C LYS A 204 -19.21 27.63 -9.07
N LEU A 205 -18.62 27.40 -7.91
CA LEU A 205 -18.90 28.19 -6.69
C LEU A 205 -18.47 29.66 -6.85
N ASN A 206 -17.31 29.89 -7.44
CA ASN A 206 -16.82 31.26 -7.70
C ASN A 206 -17.70 31.99 -8.75
N ALA A 207 -18.19 31.29 -9.78
CA ALA A 207 -19.11 31.88 -10.77
C ALA A 207 -20.42 32.34 -10.11
N VAL A 208 -21.03 31.50 -9.25
CA VAL A 208 -22.24 31.84 -8.50
C VAL A 208 -22.02 33.03 -7.54
N LEU A 209 -20.83 33.15 -6.94
CA LEU A 209 -20.48 34.25 -6.07
C LEU A 209 -20.34 35.59 -6.86
N LEU A 210 -19.76 35.53 -8.06
CA LEU A 210 -19.64 36.71 -8.95
C LEU A 210 -21.01 37.18 -9.40
N GLU A 211 -21.90 36.29 -9.85
CA GLU A 211 -23.29 36.65 -10.22
C GLU A 211 -24.02 37.29 -9.06
N LYS A 212 -23.88 36.80 -7.86
CA LYS A 212 -24.56 37.36 -6.67
C LYS A 212 -24.04 38.74 -6.31
N LYS A 213 -22.73 39.00 -6.41
CA LYS A 213 -22.14 40.33 -6.20
C LYS A 213 -22.63 41.33 -7.26
N VAL A 214 -22.73 40.90 -8.53
CA VAL A 214 -23.22 41.76 -9.61
C VAL A 214 -24.70 42.11 -9.40
N VAL A 215 -25.52 41.19 -8.90
CA VAL A 215 -26.93 41.44 -8.57
C VAL A 215 -27.06 42.40 -7.38
N GLU A 216 -26.29 42.23 -6.32
CA GLU A 216 -26.31 43.12 -5.15
C GLU A 216 -25.88 44.56 -5.53
N THR A 217 -24.83 44.74 -6.33
CA THR A 217 -24.39 46.06 -6.83
C THR A 217 -25.46 46.71 -7.71
N LYS A 218 -26.10 45.96 -8.60
CA LYS A 218 -27.21 46.50 -9.44
C LYS A 218 -28.44 46.89 -8.62
N ILE A 219 -28.76 46.20 -7.56
CA ILE A 219 -29.90 46.54 -6.68
C ILE A 219 -29.61 47.82 -5.88
N VAL A 220 -28.34 48.04 -5.47
CA VAL A 220 -27.96 49.25 -4.73
C VAL A 220 -27.88 50.48 -5.65
N GLU A 221 -27.42 50.32 -6.90
CA GLU A 221 -27.31 51.46 -7.84
C GLU A 221 -28.65 51.95 -8.38
N LYS A 222 -29.61 51.04 -8.65
CA LYS A 222 -30.92 51.42 -9.24
C LYS A 222 -31.72 52.42 -8.39
N PRO A 223 -31.91 52.24 -7.09
CA PRO A 223 -32.68 53.20 -6.31
C PRO A 223 -31.96 54.52 -6.14
N VAL A 224 -30.62 54.55 -6.07
CA VAL A 224 -29.83 55.78 -5.95
C VAL A 224 -29.92 56.60 -7.26
N VAL A 225 -29.78 55.98 -8.42
CA VAL A 225 -29.89 56.65 -9.71
C VAL A 225 -31.31 57.15 -9.99
N ALA A 226 -32.33 56.36 -9.62
CA ALA A 226 -33.74 56.79 -9.75
C ALA A 226 -34.05 57.96 -8.82
N PHE A 227 -33.49 57.93 -7.60
CA PHE A 227 -33.65 59.00 -6.63
C PHE A 227 -32.97 60.27 -7.10
N VAL A 228 -31.75 60.22 -7.62
CA VAL A 228 -30.98 61.39 -8.14
C VAL A 228 -31.65 61.97 -9.40
N ARG A 229 -32.19 61.16 -10.30
CA ARG A 229 -32.93 61.67 -11.50
C ARG A 229 -34.22 62.40 -11.16
N SER A 230 -34.87 62.11 -10.05
CA SER A 230 -36.06 62.83 -9.59
C SER A 230 -35.73 64.22 -9.02
N PHE A 231 -34.45 64.50 -8.70
CA PHE A 231 -33.97 65.76 -8.14
C PHE A 231 -33.60 66.84 -9.18
N SER A 232 -33.64 66.53 -10.47
CA SER A 232 -33.20 67.49 -11.53
C SER A 232 -34.22 68.54 -11.95
N LYS A 233 -35.44 68.55 -11.38
CA LYS A 233 -36.45 69.59 -11.60
C LYS A 233 -36.83 70.21 -10.26
N GLU A 234 -36.27 71.41 -10.10
CA GLU A 234 -36.68 72.51 -9.18
C GLU A 234 -37.00 72.21 -7.71
N GLY A 235 -36.04 72.49 -6.89
CA GLY A 235 -36.10 73.46 -5.79
C GLY A 235 -36.61 72.97 -4.41
N THR A 236 -37.41 71.95 -4.26
CA THR A 236 -37.83 71.51 -2.93
C THR A 236 -38.06 69.98 -2.94
N LEU A 237 -37.18 69.32 -2.24
CA LEU A 237 -37.27 67.88 -1.99
C LEU A 237 -38.43 67.55 -1.04
N PRO A 238 -39.21 66.51 -1.28
CA PRO A 238 -40.21 66.07 -0.32
C PRO A 238 -39.54 65.77 1.03
N PHE A 239 -40.16 66.11 2.13
CA PHE A 239 -39.65 65.95 3.49
C PHE A 239 -38.59 66.98 3.97
N GLY A 240 -38.49 68.19 3.36
CA GLY A 240 -37.61 69.23 3.90
C GLY A 240 -36.10 68.99 3.71
N LEU A 241 -35.73 68.14 2.76
CA LEU A 241 -34.36 67.92 2.34
C LEU A 241 -33.92 69.06 1.39
N GLN A 242 -32.80 69.71 1.67
CA GLN A 242 -32.19 70.72 0.82
C GLN A 242 -30.89 70.17 0.23
N PHE A 243 -30.73 70.25 -1.11
CA PHE A 243 -29.48 69.86 -1.73
C PHE A 243 -28.79 71.08 -2.31
N ASP A 244 -27.58 71.35 -1.79
CA ASP A 244 -26.74 72.40 -2.34
C ASP A 244 -25.85 71.84 -3.44
N LYS A 245 -26.18 72.16 -4.70
CA LYS A 245 -25.50 71.68 -5.90
C LYS A 245 -24.05 72.16 -6.00
N LYS A 246 -23.69 73.28 -5.37
CA LYS A 246 -22.33 73.85 -5.45
C LYS A 246 -21.38 73.15 -4.45
N SER A 247 -21.88 72.79 -3.30
CA SER A 247 -21.07 72.15 -2.28
C SER A 247 -21.21 70.66 -2.20
N GLY A 248 -22.20 70.08 -2.94
CA GLY A 248 -22.50 68.66 -2.89
C GLY A 248 -23.03 68.16 -1.55
N ILE A 249 -23.61 69.07 -0.77
CA ILE A 249 -24.08 68.78 0.61
C ILE A 249 -25.59 68.60 0.61
N LEU A 250 -26.02 67.49 1.17
CA LEU A 250 -27.44 67.22 1.43
C LEU A 250 -27.74 67.58 2.88
N LYS A 251 -28.68 68.55 3.08
CA LYS A 251 -29.10 69.05 4.42
C LYS A 251 -30.49 68.57 4.76
N TYR A 252 -30.66 68.00 5.96
CA TYR A 252 -31.95 67.65 6.50
C TYR A 252 -31.97 68.03 8.01
N LYS A 253 -32.76 69.02 8.33
CA LYS A 253 -32.75 69.59 9.70
C LYS A 253 -31.32 69.96 10.13
N ASN A 254 -30.77 69.27 11.10
CA ASN A 254 -29.41 69.52 11.60
C ASN A 254 -28.36 68.49 11.10
N LEU A 255 -28.72 67.64 10.15
CA LEU A 255 -27.81 66.64 9.57
C LEU A 255 -27.28 67.13 8.22
N HIS A 256 -25.97 67.08 8.04
CA HIS A 256 -25.28 67.41 6.79
C HIS A 256 -24.55 66.17 6.33
N VAL A 257 -24.78 65.76 5.07
CA VAL A 257 -24.10 64.63 4.44
C VAL A 257 -23.41 65.14 3.18
N THR A 258 -22.09 65.08 3.13
CA THR A 258 -21.30 65.37 1.92
C THR A 258 -21.30 64.19 1.00
N LEU A 259 -21.75 64.35 -0.21
CA LEU A 259 -21.65 63.34 -1.26
C LEU A 259 -20.26 63.36 -1.85
N SER A 260 -19.50 62.28 -1.71
CA SER A 260 -18.14 62.14 -2.29
C SER A 260 -18.20 62.15 -3.83
N GLY A 261 -17.14 62.69 -4.48
CA GLY A 261 -17.03 63.03 -5.89
C GLY A 261 -17.40 61.98 -6.96
N GLN A 262 -17.66 60.73 -6.57
CA GLN A 262 -18.20 59.71 -7.50
C GLN A 262 -19.72 59.82 -7.70
N GLY A 263 -20.42 60.47 -6.79
CA GLY A 263 -21.87 60.73 -6.92
C GLY A 263 -22.24 62.01 -7.68
N LEU A 264 -21.26 62.84 -7.99
CA LEU A 264 -21.47 64.17 -8.65
C LEU A 264 -21.26 64.16 -10.18
N LYS A 265 -20.86 63.04 -10.77
CA LYS A 265 -20.82 62.89 -12.23
C LYS A 265 -22.17 62.39 -12.74
N LEU A 266 -23.07 63.32 -12.89
CA LEU A 266 -24.28 63.22 -13.73
C LEU A 266 -24.31 64.36 -14.74
#